data_6891ea60148cc3752be5d7b904fb371e
#
_entry.id   6891ea60148cc3752be5d7b904fb371e
#
_cell.length_a   1.000
_cell.length_b   1.000
_cell.length_c   1.000
_cell.angle_alpha   90.00
_cell.angle_beta   90.00
_cell.angle_gamma   90.00
#
_symmetry.space_group_name_H-M   'P 1'
#
loop_
_entity.id
_entity.type
_entity.pdbx_description
1 polymer ?
#
loop_
_entity_poly.entity_id
_entity_poly.type
_entity_poly.pdbx_seq_one_letter_code
_entity_poly.pdbx_strand_id
1 'polypeptide(L)'
;MKLRGVNLGNWLVLEKWMGASPLSVATCEDERGLIDEMPSGELELALEMHRRSYITEKDFAWLARVGVNLVRIPVPYFIWGTANHLSCTEHLDNAFAWAERQGLKVLIDLHTVPLSQNGFDNGGYLALCAWAQDQARIDYVVDVLEALARRYAGHPAL
;
A
#
# COMPACT_ATOMS: atom_id res chain seq x y z
N MET A 1 -12.52 23.28 -6.42
CA MET A 1 -12.53 22.18 -7.43
C MET A 1 -13.29 20.98 -6.85
N LYS A 2 -14.15 20.32 -7.63
CA LYS A 2 -14.83 19.08 -7.17
C LYS A 2 -13.84 17.93 -7.27
N LEU A 3 -13.59 17.23 -6.16
CA LEU A 3 -12.77 16.03 -6.14
C LEU A 3 -13.53 14.85 -6.74
N ARG A 4 -12.87 14.13 -7.62
CA ARG A 4 -13.29 12.87 -8.21
C ARG A 4 -12.14 11.89 -8.01
N GLY A 5 -12.26 11.05 -6.97
CA GLY A 5 -11.20 10.15 -6.55
C GLY A 5 -11.50 8.69 -6.86
N VAL A 6 -10.43 7.91 -7.00
CA VAL A 6 -10.47 6.46 -7.09
C VAL A 6 -9.45 5.87 -6.10
N ASN A 7 -9.78 4.71 -5.52
CA ASN A 7 -8.86 3.97 -4.67
C ASN A 7 -8.07 2.97 -5.51
N LEU A 8 -6.74 2.98 -5.35
CA LEU A 8 -5.82 2.03 -5.96
C LEU A 8 -5.54 0.88 -4.98
N GLY A 9 -6.61 0.13 -4.61
CA GLY A 9 -6.52 -1.02 -3.72
C GLY A 9 -5.78 -2.20 -4.34
N ASN A 10 -5.45 -3.20 -3.53
CA ASN A 10 -4.77 -4.44 -3.92
C ASN A 10 -3.41 -4.22 -4.64
N TRP A 11 -2.79 -3.07 -4.49
CA TRP A 11 -1.51 -2.75 -5.12
C TRP A 11 -0.34 -2.85 -4.14
N LEU A 12 -0.17 -1.86 -3.25
CA LEU A 12 0.90 -1.84 -2.24
C LEU A 12 0.49 -2.55 -0.94
N VAL A 13 -0.80 -2.60 -0.67
CA VAL A 13 -1.46 -3.46 0.32
C VAL A 13 -2.28 -4.47 -0.44
N LEU A 14 -1.97 -5.75 -0.27
CA LEU A 14 -2.69 -6.82 -0.97
C LEU A 14 -4.07 -7.05 -0.34
N GLU A 15 -5.08 -7.25 -1.19
CA GLU A 15 -6.47 -7.47 -0.80
C GLU A 15 -7.01 -8.71 -1.54
N LYS A 16 -7.09 -9.86 -0.85
CA LYS A 16 -7.45 -11.15 -1.46
C LYS A 16 -8.78 -11.12 -2.20
N TRP A 17 -9.78 -10.42 -1.65
CA TRP A 17 -11.12 -10.32 -2.24
C TRP A 17 -11.15 -9.62 -3.60
N MET A 18 -10.13 -8.82 -3.92
CA MET A 18 -10.01 -8.16 -5.22
C MET A 18 -9.43 -9.08 -6.31
N GLY A 19 -8.90 -10.25 -5.95
CA GLY A 19 -8.26 -11.19 -6.88
C GLY A 19 -7.00 -10.62 -7.52
N ALA A 20 -6.49 -11.30 -8.55
CA ALA A 20 -5.36 -10.85 -9.38
C ALA A 20 -4.11 -10.40 -8.59
N SER A 21 -3.78 -11.10 -7.50
CA SER A 21 -2.60 -10.87 -6.67
C SER A 21 -1.97 -12.20 -6.26
N PRO A 22 -0.77 -12.22 -5.66
CA PRO A 22 -0.21 -13.43 -5.08
C PRO A 22 -1.15 -14.15 -4.10
N LEU A 23 -2.04 -13.41 -3.43
CA LEU A 23 -3.05 -13.96 -2.53
C LEU A 23 -4.13 -14.79 -3.22
N SER A 24 -4.34 -14.65 -4.52
CA SER A 24 -5.42 -15.35 -5.24
C SER A 24 -5.27 -16.87 -5.24
N VAL A 25 -4.05 -17.37 -5.05
CA VAL A 25 -3.74 -18.81 -4.98
C VAL A 25 -3.30 -19.27 -3.57
N ALA A 26 -3.17 -18.35 -2.63
CA ALA A 26 -2.75 -18.60 -1.27
C ALA A 26 -3.93 -18.98 -0.36
N THR A 27 -3.66 -19.65 0.76
CA THR A 27 -4.68 -19.93 1.78
C THR A 27 -4.85 -18.77 2.76
N CYS A 28 -3.80 -17.98 2.97
CA CYS A 28 -3.81 -16.79 3.82
C CYS A 28 -4.61 -15.62 3.23
N GLU A 29 -4.89 -14.62 4.06
CA GLU A 29 -5.74 -13.47 3.71
C GLU A 29 -4.95 -12.19 3.39
N ASP A 30 -3.64 -12.14 3.74
CA ASP A 30 -2.82 -10.96 3.56
C ASP A 30 -1.34 -11.27 3.31
N GLU A 31 -0.53 -10.20 3.08
CA GLU A 31 0.90 -10.33 2.80
C GLU A 31 1.68 -10.97 3.96
N ARG A 32 1.26 -10.75 5.21
CA ARG A 32 1.91 -11.37 6.37
C ARG A 32 1.80 -12.90 6.31
N GLY A 33 0.63 -13.41 5.93
CA GLY A 33 0.42 -14.85 5.80
C GLY A 33 1.24 -15.47 4.67
N LEU A 34 1.45 -14.74 3.56
CA LEU A 34 2.31 -15.19 2.46
C LEU A 34 3.76 -15.48 2.91
N ILE A 35 4.27 -14.71 3.88
CA ILE A 35 5.62 -14.94 4.44
C ILE A 35 5.74 -16.33 5.08
N ASP A 36 4.67 -16.82 5.66
CA ASP A 36 4.64 -18.16 6.29
C ASP A 36 4.36 -19.27 5.27
N GLU A 37 3.69 -18.96 4.15
CA GLU A 37 3.29 -19.96 3.13
C GLU A 37 4.29 -20.10 1.98
N MET A 38 5.11 -19.09 1.67
CA MET A 38 5.97 -19.07 0.49
C MET A 38 7.46 -18.97 0.87
N PRO A 39 8.36 -19.64 0.11
CA PRO A 39 9.80 -19.35 0.20
C PRO A 39 10.10 -17.90 -0.10
N SER A 40 11.01 -17.27 0.65
CA SER A 40 11.27 -15.82 0.57
C SER A 40 11.59 -15.33 -0.84
N GLY A 41 12.43 -16.04 -1.59
CA GLY A 41 12.79 -15.63 -2.95
C GLY A 41 11.63 -15.71 -3.96
N GLU A 42 10.70 -16.65 -3.78
CA GLU A 42 9.49 -16.75 -4.61
C GLU A 42 8.50 -15.65 -4.24
N LEU A 43 8.35 -15.37 -2.95
CA LEU A 43 7.50 -14.30 -2.44
C LEU A 43 7.98 -12.93 -2.95
N GLU A 44 9.27 -12.63 -2.82
CA GLU A 44 9.86 -11.38 -3.29
C GLU A 44 9.60 -11.18 -4.78
N LEU A 45 9.83 -12.20 -5.60
CA LEU A 45 9.57 -12.14 -7.02
C LEU A 45 8.08 -11.92 -7.33
N ALA A 46 7.19 -12.63 -6.66
CA ALA A 46 5.75 -12.50 -6.86
C ALA A 46 5.22 -11.11 -6.47
N LEU A 47 5.68 -10.57 -5.34
CA LEU A 47 5.32 -9.23 -4.90
C LEU A 47 5.84 -8.15 -5.86
N GLU A 48 7.09 -8.24 -6.28
CA GLU A 48 7.68 -7.28 -7.21
C GLU A 48 6.98 -7.31 -8.58
N MET A 49 6.71 -8.50 -9.12
CA MET A 49 5.95 -8.65 -10.36
C MET A 49 4.55 -8.05 -10.25
N HIS A 50 3.86 -8.33 -9.15
CA HIS A 50 2.54 -7.76 -8.89
C HIS A 50 2.60 -6.22 -8.82
N ARG A 51 3.45 -5.67 -7.97
CA ARG A 51 3.56 -4.21 -7.77
C ARG A 51 3.96 -3.46 -9.04
N ARG A 52 4.77 -4.07 -9.90
CA ARG A 52 5.16 -3.48 -11.21
C ARG A 52 4.07 -3.50 -12.26
N SER A 53 3.20 -4.50 -12.23
CA SER A 53 2.26 -4.74 -13.34
C SER A 53 0.81 -4.39 -13.02
N TYR A 54 0.42 -4.37 -11.73
CA TYR A 54 -0.96 -4.21 -11.32
C TYR A 54 -1.47 -2.78 -11.48
N ILE A 55 -0.68 -1.79 -11.11
CA ILE A 55 -0.91 -0.37 -11.40
C ILE A 55 0.32 0.20 -12.09
N THR A 56 0.11 0.89 -13.19
CA THR A 56 1.16 1.44 -14.05
C THR A 56 0.89 2.91 -14.41
N GLU A 57 1.87 3.57 -15.01
CA GLU A 57 1.68 4.94 -15.52
C GLU A 57 0.52 5.06 -16.52
N LYS A 58 0.24 3.99 -17.30
CA LYS A 58 -0.88 3.98 -18.25
C LYS A 58 -2.23 4.10 -17.55
N ASP A 59 -2.35 3.51 -16.35
CA ASP A 59 -3.57 3.61 -15.54
C ASP A 59 -3.77 5.04 -15.03
N PHE A 60 -2.71 5.71 -14.56
CA PHE A 60 -2.77 7.12 -14.19
C PHE A 60 -3.18 8.01 -15.37
N ALA A 61 -2.60 7.79 -16.54
CA ALA A 61 -2.97 8.54 -17.76
C ALA A 61 -4.44 8.28 -18.15
N TRP A 62 -4.92 7.03 -18.02
CA TRP A 62 -6.31 6.71 -18.29
C TRP A 62 -7.27 7.37 -17.30
N LEU A 63 -6.96 7.32 -15.99
CA LEU A 63 -7.75 7.96 -14.94
C LEU A 63 -7.88 9.47 -15.17
N ALA A 64 -6.79 10.15 -15.49
CA ALA A 64 -6.82 11.57 -15.81
C ALA A 64 -7.72 11.86 -17.03
N ARG A 65 -7.62 11.05 -18.08
CA ARG A 65 -8.43 11.20 -19.31
C ARG A 65 -9.93 11.04 -19.05
N VAL A 66 -10.33 10.17 -18.11
CA VAL A 66 -11.76 10.00 -17.76
C VAL A 66 -12.24 10.99 -16.70
N GLY A 67 -11.39 11.94 -16.30
CA GLY A 67 -11.76 13.06 -15.42
C GLY A 67 -11.60 12.79 -13.92
N VAL A 68 -10.88 11.75 -13.53
CA VAL A 68 -10.38 11.57 -12.16
C VAL A 68 -9.31 12.63 -11.89
N ASN A 69 -9.28 13.17 -10.68
CA ASN A 69 -8.31 14.17 -10.26
C ASN A 69 -7.65 13.88 -8.91
N LEU A 70 -8.00 12.75 -8.29
CA LEU A 70 -7.43 12.28 -7.03
C LEU A 70 -7.31 10.76 -7.06
N VAL A 71 -6.16 10.23 -6.65
CA VAL A 71 -5.99 8.80 -6.37
C VAL A 71 -5.69 8.61 -4.87
N ARG A 72 -6.38 7.68 -4.22
CA ARG A 72 -6.03 7.23 -2.88
C ARG A 72 -5.17 5.98 -3.01
N ILE A 73 -4.03 5.97 -2.35
CA ILE A 73 -3.07 4.86 -2.39
C ILE A 73 -2.95 4.28 -0.98
N PRO A 74 -3.53 3.10 -0.71
CA PRO A 74 -3.26 2.34 0.49
C PRO A 74 -1.79 1.94 0.58
N VAL A 75 -1.14 2.26 1.69
CA VAL A 75 0.25 1.90 1.97
C VAL A 75 0.36 1.11 3.27
N PRO A 76 1.25 0.11 3.36
CA PRO A 76 1.44 -0.65 4.58
C PRO A 76 2.37 0.10 5.55
N TYR A 77 2.28 -0.22 6.85
CA TYR A 77 3.19 0.30 7.86
C TYR A 77 4.66 -0.07 7.60
N PHE A 78 4.89 -1.14 6.87
CA PHE A 78 6.22 -1.59 6.44
C PHE A 78 6.64 -1.06 5.06
N ILE A 79 6.17 0.12 4.67
CA ILE A 79 6.42 0.74 3.36
C ILE A 79 7.91 0.78 2.98
N TRP A 80 8.81 0.98 3.95
CA TRP A 80 10.27 0.98 3.74
C TRP A 80 10.90 -0.42 3.80
N GLY A 81 10.11 -1.48 3.97
CA GLY A 81 10.59 -2.82 4.22
C GLY A 81 10.92 -3.07 5.70
N THR A 82 10.98 -4.33 6.03
CA THR A 82 11.44 -4.85 7.33
C THR A 82 12.27 -6.11 7.09
N ALA A 83 12.70 -6.78 8.15
CA ALA A 83 13.38 -8.08 7.99
C ALA A 83 12.55 -9.12 7.20
N ASN A 84 11.21 -8.98 7.22
CA ASN A 84 10.28 -9.96 6.65
C ASN A 84 9.40 -9.40 5.50
N HIS A 85 9.41 -8.09 5.27
CA HIS A 85 8.57 -7.46 4.25
C HIS A 85 9.41 -6.70 3.25
N LEU A 86 9.13 -6.90 1.97
CA LEU A 86 9.76 -6.16 0.89
C LEU A 86 9.31 -4.69 0.90
N SER A 87 10.27 -3.78 0.74
CA SER A 87 9.94 -2.36 0.57
C SER A 87 9.08 -2.14 -0.68
N CYS A 88 8.13 -1.22 -0.59
CA CYS A 88 7.36 -0.76 -1.75
C CYS A 88 7.46 0.76 -1.97
N THR A 89 8.46 1.39 -1.37
CA THR A 89 8.70 2.84 -1.46
C THR A 89 8.89 3.31 -2.89
N GLU A 90 9.65 2.57 -3.71
CA GLU A 90 9.89 2.91 -5.11
C GLU A 90 8.59 2.99 -5.92
N HIS A 91 7.66 2.09 -5.67
CA HIS A 91 6.35 2.10 -6.35
C HIS A 91 5.50 3.31 -5.94
N LEU A 92 5.58 3.73 -4.67
CA LEU A 92 4.91 4.95 -4.22
C LEU A 92 5.57 6.21 -4.82
N ASP A 93 6.90 6.26 -4.89
CA ASP A 93 7.63 7.35 -5.57
C ASP A 93 7.22 7.46 -7.04
N ASN A 94 7.14 6.34 -7.74
CA ASN A 94 6.68 6.28 -9.12
C ASN A 94 5.24 6.79 -9.25
N ALA A 95 4.35 6.41 -8.33
CA ALA A 95 2.96 6.90 -8.31
C ALA A 95 2.89 8.43 -8.20
N PHE A 96 3.70 9.04 -7.34
CA PHE A 96 3.80 10.48 -7.21
C PHE A 96 4.30 11.15 -8.49
N ALA A 97 5.34 10.60 -9.11
CA ALA A 97 5.86 11.08 -10.38
C ALA A 97 4.83 10.95 -11.52
N TRP A 98 4.08 9.84 -11.58
CA TRP A 98 3.01 9.65 -12.57
C TRP A 98 1.84 10.61 -12.32
N ALA A 99 1.43 10.79 -11.06
CA ALA A 99 0.37 11.71 -10.68
C ALA A 99 0.71 13.15 -11.09
N GLU A 100 1.94 13.61 -10.81
CA GLU A 100 2.40 14.94 -11.20
C GLU A 100 2.32 15.13 -12.73
N ARG A 101 2.85 14.18 -13.51
CA ARG A 101 2.80 14.26 -14.98
C ARG A 101 1.37 14.30 -15.55
N GLN A 102 0.43 13.67 -14.86
CA GLN A 102 -0.97 13.59 -15.29
C GLN A 102 -1.87 14.65 -14.62
N GLY A 103 -1.32 15.50 -13.75
CA GLY A 103 -2.09 16.52 -13.02
C GLY A 103 -3.07 15.95 -12.00
N LEU A 104 -2.80 14.75 -11.49
CA LEU A 104 -3.58 14.10 -10.42
C LEU A 104 -3.03 14.49 -9.04
N LYS A 105 -3.90 14.45 -8.03
CA LYS A 105 -3.50 14.49 -6.62
C LYS A 105 -3.42 13.09 -6.05
N VAL A 106 -2.56 12.91 -5.05
CA VAL A 106 -2.38 11.65 -4.30
C VAL A 106 -2.83 11.88 -2.86
N LEU A 107 -3.67 10.98 -2.37
CA LEU A 107 -4.00 10.81 -0.96
C LEU A 107 -3.31 9.54 -0.48
N ILE A 108 -2.27 9.67 0.34
CA ILE A 108 -1.65 8.53 1.01
C ILE A 108 -2.56 8.07 2.14
N ASP A 109 -2.83 6.78 2.20
CA ASP A 109 -3.60 6.15 3.24
C ASP A 109 -2.75 5.08 3.94
N LEU A 110 -2.30 5.35 5.18
CA LEU A 110 -1.67 4.30 5.98
C LEU A 110 -2.74 3.28 6.38
N HIS A 111 -2.79 2.19 5.63
CA HIS A 111 -3.90 1.25 5.64
C HIS A 111 -3.73 0.12 6.65
N THR A 112 -2.49 -0.21 7.01
CA THR A 112 -2.17 -1.28 7.96
C THR A 112 -1.29 -0.78 9.09
N VAL A 113 -1.36 -1.43 10.23
CA VAL A 113 -0.52 -1.18 11.40
C VAL A 113 -0.06 -2.49 12.04
N PRO A 114 1.03 -2.49 12.82
CA PRO A 114 1.49 -3.71 13.50
C PRO A 114 0.41 -4.30 14.41
N LEU A 115 0.24 -5.62 14.39
CA LEU A 115 -0.75 -6.37 15.18
C LEU A 115 -2.21 -5.95 14.90
N SER A 116 -2.49 -5.61 13.65
CA SER A 116 -3.80 -5.36 13.09
C SER A 116 -4.56 -4.16 13.66
N GLN A 117 -5.12 -3.39 12.75
CA GLN A 117 -5.98 -2.24 13.03
C GLN A 117 -7.42 -2.62 13.39
N ASN A 118 -7.89 -3.79 12.95
CA ASN A 118 -9.30 -4.16 13.03
C ASN A 118 -9.57 -5.65 13.30
N GLY A 119 -8.56 -6.52 13.19
CA GLY A 119 -8.71 -7.98 13.35
C GLY A 119 -9.33 -8.68 12.14
N PHE A 120 -9.43 -8.00 11.01
CA PHE A 120 -9.95 -8.54 9.74
C PHE A 120 -8.83 -8.57 8.69
N ASP A 121 -9.16 -8.15 7.46
CA ASP A 121 -8.26 -8.15 6.31
C ASP A 121 -7.07 -7.20 6.49
N ASN A 122 -5.97 -7.52 5.83
CA ASN A 122 -4.77 -6.69 5.67
C ASN A 122 -4.00 -6.38 6.97
N GLY A 123 -4.47 -6.86 8.11
CA GLY A 123 -3.85 -6.58 9.41
C GLY A 123 -2.82 -7.60 9.85
N GLY A 124 -2.62 -8.69 9.11
CA GLY A 124 -1.70 -9.77 9.42
C GLY A 124 -2.15 -10.72 10.53
N TYR A 125 -3.24 -10.42 11.21
CA TYR A 125 -3.73 -11.21 12.35
C TYR A 125 -5.25 -11.17 12.41
N LEU A 126 -5.89 -12.29 12.06
CA LEU A 126 -7.33 -12.43 12.19
C LEU A 126 -7.75 -12.47 13.67
N ALA A 127 -8.88 -11.84 13.98
CA ALA A 127 -9.47 -11.74 15.32
C ALA A 127 -8.56 -11.06 16.38
N LEU A 128 -7.47 -10.39 15.96
CA LEU A 128 -6.61 -9.61 16.84
C LEU A 128 -6.65 -8.14 16.42
N CYS A 129 -6.89 -7.25 17.37
CA CYS A 129 -6.78 -5.81 17.19
C CYS A 129 -5.99 -5.25 18.39
N ALA A 130 -4.66 -5.21 18.26
CA ALA A 130 -3.79 -4.95 19.41
C ALA A 130 -2.75 -3.84 19.18
N TRP A 131 -2.78 -3.15 18.04
CA TRP A 131 -1.78 -2.13 17.73
C TRP A 131 -1.76 -0.97 18.74
N ALA A 132 -2.93 -0.52 19.20
CA ALA A 132 -3.07 0.59 20.12
C ALA A 132 -2.94 0.20 21.61
N GLN A 133 -2.63 -1.06 21.92
CA GLN A 133 -2.46 -1.54 23.30
C GLN A 133 -1.04 -1.33 23.83
N ASP A 134 -0.12 -0.85 23.00
CA ASP A 134 1.28 -0.65 23.36
C ASP A 134 1.77 0.69 22.77
N GLN A 135 2.29 1.54 23.64
CA GLN A 135 2.76 2.88 23.26
C GLN A 135 3.87 2.83 22.21
N ALA A 136 4.78 1.87 22.30
CA ALA A 136 5.86 1.73 21.32
C ALA A 136 5.34 1.45 19.90
N ARG A 137 4.23 0.72 19.75
CA ARG A 137 3.60 0.51 18.45
C ARG A 137 2.88 1.75 17.92
N ILE A 138 2.25 2.50 18.82
CA ILE A 138 1.63 3.79 18.47
C ILE A 138 2.72 4.75 17.98
N ASP A 139 3.81 4.88 18.72
CA ASP A 139 4.93 5.76 18.37
C ASP A 139 5.53 5.34 17.00
N TYR A 140 5.74 4.05 16.78
CA TYR A 140 6.20 3.54 15.48
C TYR A 140 5.26 3.93 14.32
N VAL A 141 3.95 3.83 14.50
CA VAL A 141 2.96 4.22 13.47
C VAL A 141 3.01 5.73 13.22
N VAL A 142 3.18 6.53 14.27
CA VAL A 142 3.36 7.99 14.14
C VAL A 142 4.64 8.30 13.38
N ASP A 143 5.75 7.63 13.69
CA ASP A 143 7.02 7.80 12.96
C ASP A 143 6.89 7.46 11.47
N VAL A 144 6.14 6.41 11.13
CA VAL A 144 5.83 6.06 9.74
C VAL A 144 5.06 7.17 9.03
N LEU A 145 4.01 7.71 9.67
CA LEU A 145 3.23 8.82 9.12
C LEU A 145 4.08 10.09 8.96
N GLU A 146 4.91 10.40 9.95
CA GLU A 146 5.81 11.56 9.88
C GLU A 146 6.84 11.42 8.76
N ALA A 147 7.43 10.24 8.60
CA ALA A 147 8.38 9.97 7.54
C ALA A 147 7.73 10.07 6.15
N LEU A 148 6.50 9.56 5.96
CA LEU A 148 5.72 9.73 4.73
C LEU A 148 5.44 11.21 4.47
N ALA A 149 4.97 11.94 5.48
CA ALA A 149 4.70 13.37 5.37
C ALA A 149 5.96 14.16 4.97
N ARG A 150 7.10 13.88 5.60
CA ARG A 150 8.38 14.53 5.27
C ARG A 150 8.87 14.21 3.86
N ARG A 151 8.71 12.95 3.41
CA ARG A 151 9.16 12.52 2.08
C ARG A 151 8.43 13.26 0.96
N TYR A 152 7.12 13.43 1.11
CA TYR A 152 6.28 14.02 0.06
C TYR A 152 5.87 15.48 0.34
N ALA A 153 6.32 16.07 1.45
CA ALA A 153 6.05 17.48 1.76
C ALA A 153 6.49 18.39 0.60
N GLY A 154 5.57 19.21 0.11
CA GLY A 154 5.83 20.11 -1.02
C GLY A 154 5.79 19.45 -2.40
N HIS A 155 5.54 18.14 -2.50
CA HIS A 155 5.36 17.51 -3.80
C HIS A 155 4.07 18.03 -4.48
N PRO A 156 4.13 18.42 -5.77
CA PRO A 156 2.97 19.01 -6.45
C PRO A 156 1.73 18.14 -6.48
N ALA A 157 1.91 16.81 -6.44
CA ALA A 157 0.82 15.86 -6.46
C ALA A 157 0.21 15.55 -5.08
N LEU A 158 0.83 15.97 -3.95
CA LEU A 158 0.26 15.75 -2.62
C LEU A 158 -1.00 16.59 -2.40
#